data_a8cf580e2f76c82316ec749bffec0430
#
_entry.id   a8cf580e2f76c82316ec749bffec0430
#
_cell.length_a   1.000
_cell.length_b   1.000
_cell.length_c   1.000
_cell.angle_alpha   90.00
_cell.angle_beta   90.00
_cell.angle_gamma   90.00
#
_symmetry.space_group_name_H-M   'P 1'
#
loop_
_entity.id
_entity.type
_entity.pdbx_description
1 polymer ?
#
loop_
_entity_poly.entity_id
_entity_poly.type
_entity_poly.pdbx_seq_one_letter_code
_entity_poly.pdbx_strand_id
1 'polypeptide(L)'
;RVDRRQRQMCIRDSYLTITKGMFGVSAAGLLSLFTILSLEVYDTGDLGAGLMWSARGIGAFIGPVLFRYLFGKTDQKLLSTIGPSIMIWGMFYFLIPFSPTLYVTTILLVLGHCGGGAQWAFSSYGIQILTPDNIRGRIAGLDYSFYFLMFTISNLIIGYLATIYDVMTLFTIFPALGFSVGFFWFLRTRSFWKSIKT
;
A
#
# COMPACT_ATOMS: atom_id res chain seq x y z
N ARG A 1 35.56 9.09 -5.92
CA ARG A 1 35.12 7.70 -5.73
C ARG A 1 33.85 7.72 -4.88
N VAL A 2 32.67 7.68 -5.55
CA VAL A 2 31.41 7.46 -4.83
C VAL A 2 31.55 6.08 -4.18
N ASP A 3 31.55 6.04 -2.85
CA ASP A 3 31.74 4.81 -2.09
C ASP A 3 30.65 3.79 -2.49
N ARG A 4 31.02 2.52 -2.62
CA ARG A 4 30.06 1.43 -2.91
C ARG A 4 28.89 1.43 -1.92
N ARG A 5 29.14 1.81 -0.66
CA ARG A 5 28.11 1.97 0.37
C ARG A 5 27.09 3.03 -0.01
N GLN A 6 27.54 4.20 -0.44
CA GLN A 6 26.66 5.31 -0.82
C GLN A 6 25.78 4.95 -2.03
N ARG A 7 26.33 4.27 -3.02
CA ARG A 7 25.59 3.78 -4.18
C ARG A 7 24.54 2.73 -3.79
N GLN A 8 24.86 1.80 -2.87
CA GLN A 8 23.91 0.81 -2.37
C GLN A 8 22.81 1.44 -1.53
N MET A 9 23.09 2.49 -0.75
CA MET A 9 22.08 3.25 0.00
C MET A 9 21.09 3.94 -0.94
N CYS A 10 21.56 4.68 -1.94
CA CYS A 10 20.69 5.35 -2.91
C CYS A 10 19.76 4.36 -3.65
N ILE A 11 20.27 3.18 -4.00
CA ILE A 11 19.46 2.14 -4.63
C ILE A 11 18.37 1.64 -3.67
N ARG A 12 18.68 1.46 -2.39
CA ARG A 12 17.72 0.99 -1.37
C ARG A 12 16.59 1.98 -1.14
N ASP A 13 16.94 3.24 -0.95
CA ASP A 13 15.96 4.31 -0.75
C ASP A 13 15.05 4.45 -1.97
N SER A 14 15.61 4.40 -3.18
CA SER A 14 14.85 4.45 -4.43
C SER A 14 13.85 3.28 -4.55
N TYR A 15 14.25 2.06 -4.16
CA TYR A 15 13.35 0.91 -4.17
C TYR A 15 12.17 1.10 -3.22
N LEU A 16 12.37 1.59 -2.00
CA LEU A 16 11.30 1.84 -1.04
C LEU A 16 10.32 2.91 -1.52
N THR A 17 10.85 4.04 -2.00
CA THR A 17 10.06 5.15 -2.54
C THR A 17 9.25 4.74 -3.77
N ILE A 18 9.88 4.05 -4.74
CA ILE A 18 9.19 3.57 -5.94
C ILE A 18 8.06 2.61 -5.58
N THR A 19 8.29 1.68 -4.65
CA THR A 19 7.25 0.73 -4.23
C THR A 19 6.08 1.43 -3.56
N LYS A 20 6.34 2.40 -2.69
CA LYS A 20 5.30 3.20 -2.06
C LYS A 20 4.50 3.99 -3.09
N GLY A 21 5.15 4.61 -4.07
CA GLY A 21 4.50 5.32 -5.16
C GLY A 21 3.66 4.39 -6.05
N MET A 22 4.18 3.23 -6.44
CA MET A 22 3.44 2.23 -7.24
C MET A 22 2.24 1.66 -6.48
N PHE A 23 2.39 1.43 -5.17
CA PHE A 23 1.25 1.11 -4.30
C PHE A 23 0.24 2.27 -4.27
N GLY A 24 0.70 3.52 -4.20
CA GLY A 24 -0.14 4.71 -4.29
C GLY A 24 -0.96 4.75 -5.57
N VAL A 25 -0.36 4.44 -6.73
CA VAL A 25 -1.08 4.38 -8.02
C VAL A 25 -2.18 3.32 -8.00
N SER A 26 -1.94 2.15 -7.43
CA SER A 26 -2.93 1.07 -7.40
C SER A 26 -4.02 1.24 -6.33
N ALA A 27 -3.73 1.95 -5.23
CA ALA A 27 -4.61 2.01 -4.07
C ALA A 27 -5.39 3.32 -3.94
N ALA A 28 -4.75 4.45 -4.26
CA ALA A 28 -5.26 5.75 -3.85
C ALA A 28 -6.60 6.12 -4.47
N GLY A 29 -6.74 5.94 -5.77
CA GLY A 29 -7.98 6.29 -6.47
C GLY A 29 -9.18 5.42 -6.07
N LEU A 30 -8.94 4.17 -5.63
CA LEU A 30 -10.02 3.31 -5.13
C LEU A 30 -10.65 3.86 -3.84
N LEU A 31 -9.88 4.64 -3.07
CA LEU A 31 -10.42 5.24 -1.84
C LEU A 31 -11.49 6.30 -2.14
N SER A 32 -11.35 7.04 -3.24
CA SER A 32 -12.35 8.01 -3.67
C SER A 32 -13.64 7.34 -4.14
N LEU A 33 -13.60 6.07 -4.57
CA LEU A 33 -14.76 5.30 -4.98
C LEU A 33 -15.57 4.73 -3.80
N PHE A 34 -15.12 4.84 -2.56
CA PHE A 34 -15.89 4.34 -1.40
C PHE A 34 -17.27 5.01 -1.29
N THR A 35 -17.36 6.30 -1.58
CA THR A 35 -18.64 7.01 -1.58
C THR A 35 -19.56 6.49 -2.68
N ILE A 36 -19.04 6.30 -3.90
CA ILE A 36 -19.82 5.76 -5.02
C ILE A 36 -20.26 4.32 -4.72
N LEU A 37 -19.36 3.49 -4.19
CA LEU A 37 -19.66 2.12 -3.79
C LEU A 37 -20.77 2.05 -2.74
N SER A 38 -20.77 2.99 -1.78
CA SER A 38 -21.80 3.09 -0.75
C SER A 38 -23.15 3.54 -1.30
N LEU A 39 -23.16 4.52 -2.20
CA LEU A 39 -24.38 5.12 -2.74
C LEU A 39 -25.00 4.25 -3.82
N GLU A 40 -24.20 3.80 -4.80
CA GLU A 40 -24.73 3.17 -6.02
C GLU A 40 -24.81 1.64 -5.92
N VAL A 41 -23.97 1.01 -5.11
CA VAL A 41 -23.92 -0.45 -5.04
C VAL A 41 -24.62 -0.99 -3.81
N TYR A 42 -24.39 -0.37 -2.64
CA TYR A 42 -24.97 -0.87 -1.38
C TYR A 42 -26.20 -0.09 -0.92
N ASP A 43 -26.52 1.04 -1.54
CA ASP A 43 -27.66 1.91 -1.15
C ASP A 43 -27.67 2.25 0.35
N THR A 44 -26.49 2.57 0.91
CA THR A 44 -26.28 2.81 2.34
C THR A 44 -25.89 4.24 2.68
N GLY A 45 -25.80 5.11 1.67
CA GLY A 45 -25.52 6.53 1.84
C GLY A 45 -24.18 6.82 2.54
N ASP A 46 -24.14 7.95 3.23
CA ASP A 46 -22.91 8.41 3.92
C ASP A 46 -22.47 7.48 5.05
N LEU A 47 -23.40 6.75 5.67
CA LEU A 47 -23.09 5.78 6.71
C LEU A 47 -22.19 4.66 6.18
N GLY A 48 -22.50 4.11 5.01
CA GLY A 48 -21.70 3.07 4.38
C GLY A 48 -20.31 3.57 4.00
N ALA A 49 -20.20 4.78 3.47
CA ALA A 49 -18.91 5.41 3.19
C ALA A 49 -18.09 5.59 4.49
N GLY A 50 -18.72 6.07 5.56
CA GLY A 50 -18.09 6.21 6.87
C GLY A 50 -17.58 4.89 7.44
N LEU A 51 -18.38 3.80 7.30
CA LEU A 51 -17.97 2.44 7.71
C LEU A 51 -16.74 1.95 6.92
N MET A 52 -16.70 2.16 5.60
CA MET A 52 -15.56 1.77 4.77
C MET A 52 -14.28 2.55 5.13
N TRP A 53 -14.39 3.86 5.37
CA TRP A 53 -13.27 4.67 5.84
C TRP A 53 -12.78 4.25 7.23
N SER A 54 -13.69 3.93 8.14
CA SER A 54 -13.36 3.42 9.48
C SER A 54 -12.67 2.06 9.41
N ALA A 55 -13.17 1.15 8.59
CA ALA A 55 -12.57 -0.16 8.32
C ALA A 55 -11.13 -0.03 7.83
N ARG A 56 -10.91 0.89 6.87
CA ARG A 56 -9.57 1.23 6.40
C ARG A 56 -8.65 1.67 7.55
N GLY A 57 -9.13 2.57 8.40
CA GLY A 57 -8.37 3.07 9.55
C GLY A 57 -8.01 1.96 10.53
N ILE A 58 -8.98 1.12 10.88
CA ILE A 58 -8.79 -0.04 11.79
C ILE A 58 -7.73 -0.99 11.22
N GLY A 59 -7.84 -1.39 9.95
CA GLY A 59 -6.87 -2.26 9.31
C GLY A 59 -5.47 -1.64 9.28
N ALA A 60 -5.37 -0.36 8.92
CA ALA A 60 -4.08 0.34 8.88
C ALA A 60 -3.41 0.46 10.26
N PHE A 61 -4.19 0.55 11.33
CA PHE A 61 -3.68 0.57 12.70
C PHE A 61 -3.22 -0.83 13.16
N ILE A 62 -4.05 -1.85 12.94
CA ILE A 62 -3.76 -3.23 13.38
C ILE A 62 -2.61 -3.85 12.58
N GLY A 63 -2.55 -3.57 11.29
CA GLY A 63 -1.64 -4.23 10.35
C GLY A 63 -0.16 -4.22 10.77
N PRO A 64 0.47 -3.08 11.04
CA PRO A 64 1.87 -3.02 11.43
C PRO A 64 2.18 -3.83 12.69
N VAL A 65 1.28 -3.80 13.67
CA VAL A 65 1.41 -4.56 14.93
C VAL A 65 1.31 -6.06 14.66
N LEU A 66 0.30 -6.48 13.91
CA LEU A 66 0.06 -7.88 13.55
C LEU A 66 1.23 -8.45 12.75
N PHE A 67 1.69 -7.73 11.73
CA PHE A 67 2.80 -8.19 10.88
C PHE A 67 4.12 -8.26 11.66
N ARG A 68 4.37 -7.31 12.56
CA ARG A 68 5.53 -7.37 13.45
C ARG A 68 5.47 -8.59 14.38
N TYR A 69 4.30 -8.91 14.87
CA TYR A 69 4.09 -10.10 15.73
C TYR A 69 4.29 -11.41 14.95
N LEU A 70 3.70 -11.52 13.78
CA LEU A 70 3.71 -12.75 12.96
C LEU A 70 5.07 -13.02 12.28
N PHE A 71 5.68 -11.99 11.70
CA PHE A 71 6.88 -12.16 10.87
C PHE A 71 8.19 -11.85 11.59
N GLY A 72 8.15 -11.31 12.81
CA GLY A 72 9.29 -11.09 13.67
C GLY A 72 9.76 -9.63 13.73
N LYS A 73 10.75 -9.40 14.62
CA LYS A 73 11.12 -8.06 15.11
C LYS A 73 12.42 -7.53 14.50
N THR A 74 13.09 -8.27 13.62
CA THR A 74 14.34 -7.81 12.98
C THR A 74 14.04 -6.95 11.76
N ASP A 75 14.87 -5.94 11.52
CA ASP A 75 14.73 -5.02 10.38
C ASP A 75 14.63 -5.77 9.05
N GLN A 76 15.47 -6.79 8.87
CA GLN A 76 15.46 -7.64 7.70
C GLN A 76 14.10 -8.29 7.46
N LYS A 77 13.48 -8.85 8.51
CA LYS A 77 12.18 -9.50 8.40
C LYS A 77 11.07 -8.50 8.12
N LEU A 78 11.08 -7.34 8.80
CA LEU A 78 10.09 -6.28 8.59
C LEU A 78 10.13 -5.74 7.16
N LEU A 79 11.32 -5.42 6.64
CA LEU A 79 11.47 -4.93 5.27
C LEU A 79 11.13 -5.99 4.22
N SER A 80 11.38 -7.28 4.51
CA SER A 80 11.00 -8.37 3.59
C SER A 80 9.49 -8.59 3.48
N THR A 81 8.71 -8.12 4.46
CA THR A 81 7.24 -8.24 4.44
C THR A 81 6.54 -7.18 3.60
N ILE A 82 7.24 -6.14 3.12
CA ILE A 82 6.63 -5.07 2.31
C ILE A 82 5.90 -5.63 1.08
N GLY A 83 6.54 -6.51 0.30
CA GLY A 83 5.91 -7.15 -0.85
C GLY A 83 4.68 -7.98 -0.48
N PRO A 84 4.79 -8.97 0.43
CA PRO A 84 3.66 -9.72 0.95
C PRO A 84 2.52 -8.84 1.48
N SER A 85 2.84 -7.71 2.13
CA SER A 85 1.83 -6.77 2.63
C SER A 85 1.00 -6.15 1.51
N ILE A 86 1.65 -5.74 0.41
CA ILE A 86 0.95 -5.22 -0.78
C ILE A 86 0.10 -6.32 -1.43
N MET A 87 0.63 -7.55 -1.50
CA MET A 87 -0.13 -8.68 -2.05
C MET A 87 -1.39 -8.98 -1.23
N ILE A 88 -1.30 -8.95 0.10
CA ILE A 88 -2.46 -9.13 0.99
C ILE A 88 -3.49 -8.02 0.75
N TRP A 89 -3.03 -6.75 0.64
CA TRP A 89 -3.92 -5.65 0.29
C TRP A 89 -4.62 -5.91 -1.05
N GLY A 90 -3.86 -6.22 -2.10
CA GLY A 90 -4.41 -6.49 -3.44
C GLY A 90 -5.39 -7.66 -3.46
N MET A 91 -5.08 -8.74 -2.76
CA MET A 91 -5.94 -9.94 -2.70
C MET A 91 -7.32 -9.61 -2.07
N PHE A 92 -7.34 -8.96 -0.91
CA PHE A 92 -8.61 -8.68 -0.23
C PHE A 92 -9.43 -7.61 -0.96
N TYR A 93 -8.79 -6.61 -1.58
CA TYR A 93 -9.48 -5.63 -2.38
C TYR A 93 -10.03 -6.22 -3.69
N PHE A 94 -9.33 -7.16 -4.29
CA PHE A 94 -9.80 -7.91 -5.46
C PHE A 94 -11.06 -8.75 -5.16
N LEU A 95 -11.29 -9.13 -3.91
CA LEU A 95 -12.49 -9.87 -3.50
C LEU A 95 -13.72 -8.98 -3.28
N ILE A 96 -13.57 -7.66 -3.23
CA ILE A 96 -14.69 -6.72 -3.00
C ILE A 96 -15.81 -6.88 -4.03
N PRO A 97 -15.55 -6.99 -5.35
CA PRO A 97 -16.60 -7.19 -6.35
C PRO A 97 -17.48 -8.45 -6.14
N PHE A 98 -16.97 -9.42 -5.41
CA PHE A 98 -17.69 -10.67 -5.12
C PHE A 98 -18.39 -10.64 -3.76
N SER A 99 -18.30 -9.53 -3.03
CA SER A 99 -18.94 -9.42 -1.72
C SER A 99 -20.44 -9.16 -1.84
N PRO A 100 -21.28 -9.94 -1.15
CA PRO A 100 -22.73 -9.81 -1.27
C PRO A 100 -23.31 -8.64 -0.46
N THR A 101 -22.57 -8.07 0.48
CA THR A 101 -23.05 -7.04 1.40
C THR A 101 -21.97 -6.06 1.81
N LEU A 102 -22.37 -4.85 2.22
CA LEU A 102 -21.48 -3.85 2.82
C LEU A 102 -20.67 -4.40 3.99
N TYR A 103 -21.25 -5.26 4.83
CA TYR A 103 -20.54 -5.82 5.99
C TYR A 103 -19.37 -6.71 5.57
N VAL A 104 -19.56 -7.55 4.56
CA VAL A 104 -18.47 -8.38 4.00
C VAL A 104 -17.39 -7.49 3.40
N THR A 105 -17.76 -6.47 2.62
CA THR A 105 -16.82 -5.46 2.10
C THR A 105 -16.04 -4.78 3.22
N THR A 106 -16.71 -4.38 4.29
CA THR A 106 -16.07 -3.74 5.45
C THR A 106 -15.01 -4.66 6.06
N ILE A 107 -15.29 -5.95 6.23
CA ILE A 107 -14.31 -6.94 6.70
C ILE A 107 -13.13 -7.09 5.73
N LEU A 108 -13.40 -7.19 4.42
CA LEU A 108 -12.36 -7.27 3.39
C LEU A 108 -11.46 -6.02 3.40
N LEU A 109 -12.05 -4.84 3.63
CA LEU A 109 -11.31 -3.59 3.77
C LEU A 109 -10.38 -3.58 5.00
N VAL A 110 -10.86 -4.07 6.15
CA VAL A 110 -10.00 -4.22 7.35
C VAL A 110 -8.82 -5.13 7.04
N LEU A 111 -9.09 -6.32 6.51
CA LEU A 111 -8.06 -7.32 6.21
C LEU A 111 -7.07 -6.81 5.15
N GLY A 112 -7.55 -6.19 4.10
CA GLY A 112 -6.71 -5.58 3.07
C GLY A 112 -5.84 -4.47 3.64
N HIS A 113 -6.41 -3.58 4.46
CA HIS A 113 -5.65 -2.49 5.04
C HIS A 113 -4.70 -2.93 6.17
N CYS A 114 -4.82 -4.12 6.73
CA CYS A 114 -3.74 -4.70 7.54
C CYS A 114 -2.45 -4.82 6.69
N GLY A 115 -2.57 -5.27 5.43
CA GLY A 115 -1.45 -5.25 4.49
C GLY A 115 -1.01 -3.83 4.10
N GLY A 116 -1.93 -2.98 3.70
CA GLY A 116 -1.64 -1.60 3.31
C GLY A 116 -0.97 -0.79 4.41
N GLY A 117 -1.44 -0.90 5.67
CA GLY A 117 -0.84 -0.24 6.82
C GLY A 117 0.56 -0.76 7.16
N ALA A 118 0.75 -2.09 7.09
CA ALA A 118 2.06 -2.69 7.29
C ALA A 118 3.07 -2.25 6.23
N GLN A 119 2.67 -2.24 4.95
CA GLN A 119 3.48 -1.70 3.85
C GLN A 119 3.90 -0.25 4.12
N TRP A 120 2.95 0.61 4.49
CA TRP A 120 3.21 2.01 4.77
C TRP A 120 4.20 2.19 5.92
N ALA A 121 3.94 1.54 7.06
CA ALA A 121 4.78 1.65 8.25
C ALA A 121 6.20 1.13 8.00
N PHE A 122 6.35 -0.03 7.37
CA PHE A 122 7.66 -0.65 7.18
C PHE A 122 8.47 0.00 6.07
N SER A 123 7.85 0.54 5.01
CA SER A 123 8.56 1.32 4.02
C SER A 123 9.08 2.64 4.59
N SER A 124 8.29 3.33 5.40
CA SER A 124 8.71 4.55 6.10
C SER A 124 9.80 4.27 7.14
N TYR A 125 9.68 3.17 7.89
CA TYR A 125 10.72 2.70 8.81
C TYR A 125 12.02 2.38 8.07
N GLY A 126 11.93 1.70 6.93
CA GLY A 126 13.09 1.38 6.10
C GLY A 126 13.87 2.62 5.67
N ILE A 127 13.20 3.68 5.25
CA ILE A 127 13.83 4.96 4.94
C ILE A 127 14.54 5.53 6.17
N GLN A 128 13.90 5.47 7.36
CA GLN A 128 14.49 6.00 8.58
C GLN A 128 15.77 5.31 9.00
N ILE A 129 15.85 3.99 8.88
CA ILE A 129 17.05 3.22 9.31
C ILE A 129 18.14 3.12 8.26
N LEU A 130 17.79 3.27 6.98
CA LEU A 130 18.76 3.11 5.89
C LEU A 130 19.38 4.44 5.45
N THR A 131 18.72 5.57 5.72
CA THR A 131 19.17 6.90 5.29
C THR A 131 20.01 7.58 6.37
N PRO A 132 21.20 8.14 6.04
CA PRO A 132 22.03 8.92 6.96
C PRO A 132 21.29 10.11 7.56
N ASP A 133 21.58 10.44 8.82
CA ASP A 133 20.88 11.47 9.60
C ASP A 133 20.89 12.85 8.93
N ASN A 134 22.00 13.22 8.31
CA ASN A 134 22.21 14.53 7.68
C ASN A 134 21.31 14.78 6.43
N ILE A 135 20.77 13.73 5.82
CA ILE A 135 19.89 13.84 4.63
C ILE A 135 18.52 13.20 4.83
N ARG A 136 18.27 12.54 5.98
CA ARG A 136 17.05 11.76 6.25
C ARG A 136 15.78 12.59 6.04
N GLY A 137 15.74 13.82 6.53
CA GLY A 137 14.59 14.70 6.34
C GLY A 137 14.29 15.00 4.87
N ARG A 138 15.34 15.21 4.04
CA ARG A 138 15.18 15.46 2.60
C ARG A 138 14.67 14.23 1.87
N ILE A 139 15.19 13.04 2.17
CA ILE A 139 14.75 11.78 1.55
C ILE A 139 13.31 11.45 1.98
N ALA A 140 12.97 11.63 3.25
CA ALA A 140 11.59 11.45 3.72
C ALA A 140 10.63 12.43 3.03
N GLY A 141 11.00 13.70 2.89
CA GLY A 141 10.21 14.69 2.16
C GLY A 141 9.98 14.29 0.70
N LEU A 142 11.02 13.82 -0.01
CA LEU A 142 10.90 13.32 -1.38
C LEU A 142 10.01 12.06 -1.47
N ASP A 143 10.12 11.13 -0.52
CA ASP A 143 9.28 9.93 -0.45
C ASP A 143 7.79 10.28 -0.32
N TYR A 144 7.44 11.18 0.60
CA TYR A 144 6.07 11.67 0.75
C TYR A 144 5.58 12.44 -0.47
N SER A 145 6.41 13.34 -1.02
CA SER A 145 6.05 14.12 -2.21
C SER A 145 5.78 13.22 -3.41
N PHE A 146 6.63 12.21 -3.62
CA PHE A 146 6.44 11.23 -4.70
C PHE A 146 5.17 10.40 -4.49
N TYR A 147 4.91 9.94 -3.26
CA TYR A 147 3.68 9.22 -2.95
C TYR A 147 2.43 10.08 -3.23
N PHE A 148 2.39 11.34 -2.78
CA PHE A 148 1.25 12.22 -3.01
C PHE A 148 1.08 12.59 -4.49
N LEU A 149 2.16 12.71 -5.24
CA LEU A 149 2.08 12.86 -6.69
C LEU A 149 1.41 11.64 -7.34
N MET A 150 1.85 10.44 -6.97
CA MET A 150 1.26 9.18 -7.47
C MET A 150 -0.19 9.01 -7.01
N PHE A 151 -0.51 9.43 -5.78
CA PHE A 151 -1.88 9.51 -5.25
C PHE A 151 -2.76 10.41 -6.12
N THR A 152 -2.30 11.60 -6.46
CA THR A 152 -3.04 12.56 -7.30
C THR A 152 -3.27 11.97 -8.70
N ILE A 153 -2.24 11.43 -9.32
CA ILE A 153 -2.34 10.77 -10.63
C ILE A 153 -3.34 9.62 -10.59
N SER A 154 -3.31 8.78 -9.55
CA SER A 154 -4.25 7.68 -9.36
C SER A 154 -5.70 8.15 -9.29
N ASN A 155 -5.97 9.22 -8.51
CA ASN A 155 -7.32 9.77 -8.40
C ASN A 155 -7.82 10.34 -9.73
N LEU A 156 -6.97 11.01 -10.51
CA LEU A 156 -7.33 11.51 -11.84
C LEU A 156 -7.65 10.35 -12.80
N ILE A 157 -6.80 9.32 -12.83
CA ILE A 157 -7.00 8.16 -13.68
C ILE A 157 -8.30 7.43 -13.30
N ILE A 158 -8.48 7.10 -12.03
CA ILE A 158 -9.65 6.35 -11.56
C ILE A 158 -10.92 7.18 -11.70
N GLY A 159 -10.87 8.49 -11.42
CA GLY A 159 -12.02 9.38 -11.62
C GLY A 159 -12.45 9.41 -13.09
N TYR A 160 -11.51 9.49 -14.03
CA TYR A 160 -11.81 9.40 -15.45
C TYR A 160 -12.36 8.00 -15.83
N LEU A 161 -11.71 6.93 -15.37
CA LEU A 161 -12.14 5.57 -15.69
C LEU A 161 -13.52 5.23 -15.10
N ALA A 162 -13.90 5.79 -13.98
CA ALA A 162 -15.22 5.63 -13.38
C ALA A 162 -16.35 6.25 -14.23
N THR A 163 -16.04 7.11 -15.20
CA THR A 163 -17.03 7.58 -16.17
C THR A 163 -17.27 6.60 -17.33
N ILE A 164 -16.40 5.59 -17.49
CA ILE A 164 -16.43 4.64 -18.62
C ILE A 164 -16.71 3.21 -18.13
N TYR A 165 -16.20 2.85 -16.98
CA TYR A 165 -16.30 1.51 -16.41
C TYR A 165 -17.09 1.56 -15.10
N ASP A 166 -17.79 0.49 -14.80
CA ASP A 166 -18.46 0.33 -13.51
C ASP A 166 -17.41 0.22 -12.36
N VAL A 167 -17.85 0.59 -11.16
CA VAL A 167 -16.99 0.64 -9.97
C VAL A 167 -16.40 -0.73 -9.63
N MET A 168 -17.15 -1.82 -9.83
CA MET A 168 -16.67 -3.18 -9.53
C MET A 168 -15.55 -3.63 -10.46
N THR A 169 -15.60 -3.22 -11.73
CA THR A 169 -14.49 -3.43 -12.67
C THR A 169 -13.22 -2.74 -12.19
N LEU A 170 -13.28 -1.53 -11.68
CA LEU A 170 -12.14 -0.82 -11.14
C LEU A 170 -11.59 -1.49 -9.88
N PHE A 171 -12.46 -2.00 -8.99
CA PHE A 171 -12.08 -2.82 -7.83
C PHE A 171 -11.53 -4.21 -8.21
N THR A 172 -11.64 -4.61 -9.46
CA THR A 172 -10.96 -5.81 -9.98
C THR A 172 -9.58 -5.48 -10.55
N ILE A 173 -9.48 -4.48 -11.42
CA ILE A 173 -8.26 -4.15 -12.16
C ILE A 173 -7.16 -3.59 -11.25
N PHE A 174 -7.47 -2.57 -10.45
CA PHE A 174 -6.46 -1.87 -9.65
C PHE A 174 -5.87 -2.71 -8.51
N PRO A 175 -6.64 -3.51 -7.77
CA PRO A 175 -6.08 -4.43 -6.79
C PRO A 175 -5.22 -5.54 -7.43
N ALA A 176 -5.58 -6.03 -8.61
CA ALA A 176 -4.78 -7.00 -9.36
C ALA A 176 -3.42 -6.39 -9.77
N LEU A 177 -3.40 -5.12 -10.20
CA LEU A 177 -2.17 -4.37 -10.45
C LEU A 177 -1.34 -4.24 -9.16
N GLY A 178 -1.96 -3.86 -8.05
CA GLY A 178 -1.30 -3.77 -6.75
C GLY A 178 -0.70 -5.10 -6.29
N PHE A 179 -1.45 -6.20 -6.44
CA PHE A 179 -0.94 -7.55 -6.17
C PHE A 179 0.30 -7.86 -7.02
N SER A 180 0.25 -7.56 -8.31
CA SER A 180 1.36 -7.77 -9.23
C SER A 180 2.60 -6.94 -8.84
N VAL A 181 2.42 -5.70 -8.43
CA VAL A 181 3.50 -4.84 -7.89
C VAL A 181 4.12 -5.48 -6.65
N GLY A 182 3.30 -5.93 -5.69
CA GLY A 182 3.77 -6.60 -4.48
C GLY A 182 4.54 -7.89 -4.78
N PHE A 183 4.04 -8.70 -5.72
CA PHE A 183 4.68 -9.94 -6.15
C PHE A 183 6.03 -9.69 -6.83
N PHE A 184 6.09 -8.76 -7.79
CA PHE A 184 7.34 -8.38 -8.44
C PHE A 184 8.36 -7.84 -7.43
N TRP A 185 7.93 -6.97 -6.53
CA TRP A 185 8.76 -6.47 -5.44
C TRP A 185 9.31 -7.61 -4.58
N PHE A 186 8.46 -8.55 -4.15
CA PHE A 186 8.88 -9.69 -3.36
C PHE A 186 9.97 -10.50 -4.05
N LEU A 187 9.79 -10.82 -5.33
CA LEU A 187 10.78 -11.56 -6.11
C LEU A 187 12.10 -10.81 -6.24
N ARG A 188 12.03 -9.50 -6.50
CA ARG A 188 13.21 -8.66 -6.78
C ARG A 188 14.02 -8.37 -5.51
N THR A 189 13.38 -8.26 -4.36
CA THR A 189 14.04 -7.78 -3.13
C THR A 189 14.32 -8.87 -2.10
N ARG A 190 13.74 -10.07 -2.23
CA ARG A 190 13.93 -11.13 -1.24
C ARG A 190 15.40 -11.51 -0.98
N SER A 191 16.26 -11.46 -2.00
CA SER A 191 17.71 -11.73 -1.85
C SER A 191 18.46 -10.52 -1.28
N PHE A 192 17.97 -9.34 -1.55
CA PHE A 192 18.55 -8.09 -1.15
C PHE A 192 18.40 -7.82 0.37
N TRP A 193 17.23 -8.10 0.93
CA TRP A 193 17.01 -7.95 2.36
C TRP A 193 17.82 -8.95 3.20
N LYS A 194 18.19 -10.11 2.63
CA LYS A 194 19.07 -11.08 3.28
C LYS A 194 20.48 -10.53 3.54
N SER A 195 20.89 -9.49 2.85
CA SER A 195 22.22 -8.88 3.01
C SER A 195 22.29 -7.78 4.09
N ILE A 196 21.16 -7.41 4.69
CA ILE A 196 21.14 -6.49 5.83
C ILE A 196 21.60 -7.29 7.06
N LYS A 197 22.82 -7.04 7.49
CA LYS A 197 23.29 -7.55 8.78
C LYS A 197 22.59 -6.75 9.88
N THR A 198 21.89 -7.43 10.75
CA THR A 198 21.44 -6.94 12.06
C THR A 198 22.61 -6.62 12.95
#